data_81f1e8d3dafdc915ccd199acd41d07ea
#
_entry.id   81f1e8d3dafdc915ccd199acd41d07ea
#
_cell.length_a   1.000
_cell.length_b   1.000
_cell.length_c   1.000
_cell.angle_alpha   90.00
_cell.angle_beta   90.00
_cell.angle_gamma   90.00
#
_symmetry.space_group_name_H-M   'P 1'
#
loop_
_entity.id
_entity.type
_entity.pdbx_description
1 polymer ?
#
loop_
_entity_poly.entity_id
_entity_poly.type
_entity_poly.pdbx_seq_one_letter_code
_entity_poly.pdbx_strand_id
1 'polypeptide(L)'
;MNLDLGTIRLPITSYVSILHRVSGVANFFAVAIFLWILDTSLASEQGFAEINTLFDSFFAQMIIWACLSALAYHMVMGTRHLVMDAGYGETFESGRLTATIAAVVAAVLIGLIGGWIFIW
;
A
#
# COMPACT_ATOMS: atom_id res chain seq x y z
N MET A 1 6.46 -16.76 -24.28
CA MET A 1 5.77 -16.12 -23.13
C MET A 1 5.06 -14.87 -23.64
N ASN A 2 3.78 -14.75 -23.34
CA ASN A 2 3.00 -13.58 -23.76
C ASN A 2 3.14 -12.48 -22.70
N LEU A 3 3.67 -11.33 -23.10
CA LEU A 3 3.89 -10.19 -22.20
C LEU A 3 2.83 -9.09 -22.38
N ASP A 4 1.84 -9.30 -23.25
CA ASP A 4 0.76 -8.32 -23.45
C ASP A 4 -0.31 -8.50 -22.38
N LEU A 5 -0.24 -7.64 -21.36
CA LEU A 5 -1.18 -7.68 -20.22
C LEU A 5 -2.60 -7.29 -20.61
N GLY A 6 -2.79 -6.62 -21.74
CA GLY A 6 -4.12 -6.25 -22.22
C GLY A 6 -4.93 -7.42 -22.78
N THR A 7 -4.25 -8.50 -23.20
CA THR A 7 -4.90 -9.67 -23.79
C THR A 7 -4.83 -10.92 -22.93
N ILE A 8 -4.06 -10.89 -21.82
CA ILE A 8 -3.91 -12.00 -20.90
C ILE A 8 -4.99 -11.93 -19.83
N ARG A 9 -5.67 -13.05 -19.62
CA ARG A 9 -6.56 -13.21 -18.45
C ARG A 9 -5.77 -13.90 -17.33
N LEU A 10 -5.51 -13.15 -16.26
CA LEU A 10 -4.77 -13.64 -15.11
C LEU A 10 -5.73 -13.95 -13.96
N PRO A 11 -5.48 -14.99 -13.16
CA PRO A 11 -6.23 -15.22 -11.92
C PRO A 11 -5.95 -14.08 -10.92
N ILE A 12 -6.86 -13.89 -9.97
CA ILE A 12 -6.71 -12.85 -8.95
C ILE A 12 -5.40 -13.00 -8.17
N THR A 13 -4.94 -14.23 -7.95
CA THR A 13 -3.66 -14.49 -7.25
C THR A 13 -2.47 -13.88 -7.99
N SER A 14 -2.50 -13.88 -9.32
CA SER A 14 -1.44 -13.23 -10.12
C SER A 14 -1.49 -11.72 -10.00
N TYR A 15 -2.68 -11.13 -10.03
CA TYR A 15 -2.86 -9.68 -9.87
C TYR A 15 -2.39 -9.20 -8.50
N VAL A 16 -2.79 -9.88 -7.42
CA VAL A 16 -2.36 -9.48 -6.07
C VAL A 16 -0.86 -9.65 -5.89
N SER A 17 -0.25 -10.65 -6.50
CA SER A 17 1.20 -10.86 -6.45
C SER A 17 1.95 -9.75 -7.18
N ILE A 18 1.50 -9.37 -8.38
CA ILE A 18 2.09 -8.29 -9.15
C ILE A 18 1.98 -6.97 -8.38
N LEU A 19 0.78 -6.67 -7.86
CA LEU A 19 0.54 -5.45 -7.10
C LEU A 19 1.35 -5.43 -5.80
N HIS A 20 1.57 -6.59 -5.17
CA HIS A 20 2.43 -6.67 -3.98
C HIS A 20 3.87 -6.27 -4.33
N ARG A 21 4.40 -6.72 -5.47
CA ARG A 21 5.74 -6.34 -5.93
C ARG A 21 5.82 -4.84 -6.25
N VAL A 22 4.79 -4.31 -6.93
CA VAL A 22 4.70 -2.87 -7.24
C VAL A 22 4.64 -2.06 -5.94
N SER A 23 3.84 -2.50 -4.97
CA SER A 23 3.74 -1.81 -3.67
C SER A 23 5.06 -1.83 -2.92
N GLY A 24 5.85 -2.91 -3.04
CA GLY A 24 7.19 -2.98 -2.45
C GLY A 24 8.13 -1.93 -3.00
N VAL A 25 8.12 -1.73 -4.32
CA VAL A 25 8.90 -0.66 -4.97
C VAL A 25 8.41 0.71 -4.51
N ALA A 26 7.09 0.92 -4.49
CA ALA A 26 6.50 2.17 -4.03
C ALA A 26 6.88 2.45 -2.57
N ASN A 27 6.90 1.44 -1.72
CA ASN A 27 7.29 1.58 -0.31
C ASN A 27 8.73 2.02 -0.15
N PHE A 28 9.63 1.62 -1.03
CA PHE A 28 11.01 2.07 -1.01
C PHE A 28 11.08 3.60 -1.11
N PHE A 29 10.30 4.18 -2.03
CA PHE A 29 10.23 5.64 -2.18
C PHE A 29 9.43 6.28 -1.04
N ALA A 30 8.38 5.62 -0.57
CA ALA A 30 7.56 6.12 0.55
C ALA A 30 8.38 6.25 1.84
N VAL A 31 9.25 5.29 2.13
CA VAL A 31 10.15 5.36 3.29
C VAL A 31 11.03 6.60 3.21
N ALA A 32 11.58 6.89 2.03
CA ALA A 32 12.40 8.10 1.85
C ALA A 32 11.59 9.37 2.14
N ILE A 33 10.35 9.44 1.67
CA ILE A 33 9.45 10.57 1.93
C ILE A 33 9.14 10.69 3.42
N PHE A 34 8.79 9.59 4.08
CA PHE A 34 8.47 9.59 5.50
C PHE A 34 9.67 9.98 6.36
N LEU A 35 10.86 9.52 6.01
CA LEU A 35 12.09 9.90 6.71
C LEU A 35 12.39 11.39 6.53
N TRP A 36 12.17 11.93 5.35
CA TRP A 36 12.31 13.37 5.10
C TRP A 36 11.33 14.18 5.94
N ILE A 37 10.06 13.75 6.00
CA ILE A 37 9.03 14.39 6.82
C ILE A 37 9.43 14.37 8.28
N LEU A 38 9.88 13.23 8.78
CA LEU A 38 10.31 13.07 10.17
C LEU A 38 11.51 13.96 10.48
N ASP A 39 12.53 13.92 9.64
CA ASP A 39 13.75 14.71 9.81
C ASP A 39 13.43 16.20 9.84
N THR A 40 12.64 16.69 8.88
CA THR A 40 12.26 18.09 8.80
C THR A 40 11.44 18.51 10.01
N SER A 41 10.47 17.69 10.43
CA SER A 41 9.59 18.04 11.56
C SER A 41 10.32 18.04 12.91
N LEU A 42 11.39 17.28 13.04
CA LEU A 42 12.18 17.22 14.28
C LEU A 42 13.35 18.18 14.30
N ALA A 43 13.71 18.77 13.17
CA ALA A 43 14.89 19.64 13.07
C ALA A 43 14.71 20.97 13.78
N SER A 44 13.49 21.53 13.79
CA SER A 44 13.18 22.83 14.42
C SER A 44 11.67 23.01 14.55
N GLU A 45 11.24 24.02 15.34
CA GLU A 45 9.85 24.41 15.40
C GLU A 45 9.32 24.90 14.05
N GLN A 46 10.18 25.61 13.32
CA GLN A 46 9.85 26.08 11.97
C GLN A 46 9.64 24.90 11.00
N GLY A 47 10.52 23.90 11.06
CA GLY A 47 10.38 22.69 10.24
C GLY A 47 9.10 21.92 10.54
N PHE A 48 8.73 21.81 11.81
CA PHE A 48 7.47 21.20 12.23
C PHE A 48 6.27 21.96 11.67
N ALA A 49 6.30 23.30 11.74
CA ALA A 49 5.25 24.15 11.19
C ALA A 49 5.14 24.03 9.66
N GLU A 50 6.26 23.94 8.98
CA GLU A 50 6.29 23.74 7.52
C GLU A 50 5.64 22.43 7.11
N ILE A 51 5.90 21.34 7.85
CA ILE A 51 5.28 20.04 7.59
C ILE A 51 3.78 20.10 7.85
N ASN A 52 3.34 20.75 8.92
CA ASN A 52 1.91 20.92 9.18
C ASN A 52 1.21 21.72 8.05
N THR A 53 1.86 22.75 7.53
CA THR A 53 1.35 23.52 6.42
C THR A 53 1.27 22.66 5.14
N LEU A 54 2.28 21.83 4.93
CA LEU A 54 2.31 20.91 3.78
C LEU A 54 1.12 19.95 3.81
N PHE A 55 0.72 19.47 4.97
CA PHE A 55 -0.41 18.56 5.11
C PHE A 55 -1.77 19.21 4.84
N ASP A 56 -1.84 20.52 4.80
CA ASP A 56 -3.04 21.25 4.36
C ASP A 56 -3.19 21.27 2.84
N SER A 57 -2.13 20.95 2.09
CA SER A 57 -2.16 20.90 0.63
C SER A 57 -2.86 19.62 0.16
N PHE A 58 -3.84 19.74 -0.73
CA PHE A 58 -4.51 18.59 -1.34
C PHE A 58 -3.53 17.68 -2.07
N PHE A 59 -2.58 18.27 -2.81
CA PHE A 59 -1.56 17.51 -3.54
C PHE A 59 -0.70 16.67 -2.59
N ALA A 60 -0.24 17.26 -1.48
CA ALA A 60 0.54 16.55 -0.48
C ALA A 60 -0.29 15.43 0.19
N GLN A 61 -1.57 15.71 0.48
CA GLN A 61 -2.48 14.70 1.04
C GLN A 61 -2.63 13.50 0.10
N MET A 62 -2.73 13.76 -1.22
CA MET A 62 -2.81 12.69 -2.21
C MET A 62 -1.55 11.81 -2.21
N ILE A 63 -0.37 12.43 -2.13
CA ILE A 63 0.90 11.70 -2.07
C ILE A 63 0.98 10.85 -0.80
N ILE A 64 0.63 11.42 0.35
CA ILE A 64 0.64 10.71 1.63
C ILE A 64 -0.36 9.54 1.59
N TRP A 65 -1.55 9.76 1.07
CA TRP A 65 -2.54 8.70 0.93
C TRP A 65 -2.03 7.58 0.03
N ALA A 66 -1.40 7.91 -1.09
CA ALA A 66 -0.81 6.92 -1.99
C ALA A 66 0.28 6.10 -1.28
N CYS A 67 1.16 6.78 -0.52
CA CYS A 67 2.23 6.11 0.24
C CYS A 67 1.67 5.18 1.31
N LEU A 68 0.71 5.64 2.10
CA LEU A 68 0.09 4.84 3.15
C LEU A 68 -0.73 3.68 2.57
N SER A 69 -1.38 3.91 1.43
CA SER A 69 -2.13 2.86 0.73
C SER A 69 -1.21 1.75 0.22
N ALA A 70 -0.07 2.13 -0.36
CA ALA A 70 0.93 1.16 -0.80
C ALA A 70 1.47 0.35 0.39
N LEU A 71 1.71 1.01 1.52
CA LEU A 71 2.16 0.33 2.73
C LEU A 71 1.09 -0.63 3.27
N ALA A 72 -0.15 -0.18 3.36
CA ALA A 72 -1.26 -1.02 3.85
C ALA A 72 -1.46 -2.24 2.96
N TYR A 73 -1.49 -2.05 1.65
CA TYR A 73 -1.61 -3.14 0.69
C TYR A 73 -0.46 -4.13 0.84
N HIS A 74 0.77 -3.61 0.91
CA HIS A 74 1.97 -4.46 1.03
C HIS A 74 1.94 -5.28 2.32
N MET A 75 1.52 -4.70 3.43
CA MET A 75 1.44 -5.39 4.71
C MET A 75 0.37 -6.49 4.69
N VAL A 76 -0.81 -6.20 4.14
CA VAL A 76 -1.89 -7.18 4.07
C VAL A 76 -1.49 -8.36 3.18
N MET A 77 -0.97 -8.08 2.00
CA MET A 77 -0.56 -9.12 1.06
C MET A 77 0.68 -9.87 1.54
N GLY A 78 1.59 -9.18 2.22
CA GLY A 78 2.76 -9.79 2.84
C GLY A 78 2.37 -10.76 3.95
N THR A 79 1.38 -10.40 4.77
CA THR A 79 0.86 -11.29 5.80
C THR A 79 0.24 -12.55 5.18
N ARG A 80 -0.56 -12.38 4.12
CA ARG A 80 -1.10 -13.52 3.36
C ARG A 80 0.01 -14.41 2.85
N HIS A 81 1.05 -13.83 2.28
CA HIS A 81 2.18 -14.57 1.73
C HIS A 81 2.90 -15.38 2.82
N LEU A 82 3.11 -14.77 4.00
CA LEU A 82 3.73 -15.46 5.13
C LEU A 82 2.86 -16.61 5.64
N VAL A 83 1.56 -16.45 5.68
CA VAL A 83 0.63 -17.51 6.08
C VAL A 83 0.72 -18.69 5.10
N MET A 84 0.79 -18.40 3.81
CA MET A 84 0.94 -19.44 2.78
C MET A 84 2.31 -20.14 2.88
N ASP A 85 3.37 -19.40 3.16
CA ASP A 85 4.70 -19.97 3.37
C ASP A 85 4.74 -20.90 4.57
N ALA A 86 3.88 -20.68 5.56
CA ALA A 86 3.73 -21.55 6.72
C ALA A 86 2.90 -22.80 6.43
N GLY A 87 2.41 -22.98 5.20
CA GLY A 87 1.69 -24.17 4.76
C GLY A 87 0.17 -24.07 4.77
N TYR A 88 -0.38 -22.87 5.04
CA TYR A 88 -1.83 -22.66 5.07
C TYR A 88 -2.31 -22.03 3.77
N GLY A 89 -3.46 -22.50 3.28
CA GLY A 89 -4.10 -21.89 2.12
C GLY A 89 -3.38 -22.10 0.79
N GLU A 90 -2.61 -23.18 0.66
CA GLU A 90 -1.79 -23.48 -0.53
C GLU A 90 -2.58 -24.04 -1.70
N THR A 91 -3.81 -24.53 -1.49
CA THR A 91 -4.64 -25.03 -2.59
C THR A 91 -5.08 -23.90 -3.50
N PHE A 92 -5.40 -24.21 -4.75
CA PHE A 92 -5.88 -23.22 -5.71
C PHE A 92 -7.11 -22.48 -5.19
N GLU A 93 -8.09 -23.19 -4.64
CA GLU A 93 -9.31 -22.60 -4.09
C GLU A 93 -9.03 -21.74 -2.85
N SER A 94 -8.22 -22.25 -1.92
CA SER A 94 -7.83 -21.49 -0.74
C SER A 94 -7.01 -20.26 -1.10
N GLY A 95 -6.09 -20.38 -2.05
CA GLY A 95 -5.29 -19.26 -2.54
C GLY A 95 -6.15 -18.17 -3.15
N ARG A 96 -7.15 -18.56 -3.96
CA ARG A 96 -8.09 -17.63 -4.56
C ARG A 96 -8.95 -16.93 -3.50
N LEU A 97 -9.46 -17.68 -2.53
CA LEU A 97 -10.27 -17.14 -1.45
C LEU A 97 -9.49 -16.16 -0.59
N THR A 98 -8.31 -16.54 -0.15
CA THR A 98 -7.47 -15.67 0.70
C THR A 98 -7.01 -14.43 -0.05
N ALA A 99 -6.71 -14.55 -1.35
CA ALA A 99 -6.36 -13.39 -2.17
C ALA A 99 -7.53 -12.41 -2.26
N THR A 100 -8.74 -12.90 -2.45
CA THR A 100 -9.94 -12.07 -2.51
C THR A 100 -10.20 -11.38 -1.16
N ILE A 101 -10.13 -12.13 -0.06
CA ILE A 101 -10.31 -11.57 1.29
C ILE A 101 -9.26 -10.51 1.56
N ALA A 102 -7.99 -10.79 1.27
CA ALA A 102 -6.91 -9.84 1.48
C ALA A 102 -7.09 -8.57 0.64
N ALA A 103 -7.52 -8.71 -0.62
CA ALA A 103 -7.79 -7.58 -1.48
C ALA A 103 -8.92 -6.69 -0.93
N VAL A 104 -9.99 -7.29 -0.40
CA VAL A 104 -11.09 -6.55 0.24
C VAL A 104 -10.61 -5.84 1.50
N VAL A 105 -9.84 -6.53 2.34
CA VAL A 105 -9.28 -5.92 3.57
C VAL A 105 -8.38 -4.74 3.20
N ALA A 106 -7.50 -4.89 2.22
CA ALA A 106 -6.64 -3.81 1.76
C ALA A 106 -7.46 -2.62 1.23
N ALA A 107 -8.50 -2.89 0.44
CA ALA A 107 -9.36 -1.84 -0.10
C ALA A 107 -10.08 -1.07 1.02
N VAL A 108 -10.57 -1.77 2.04
CA VAL A 108 -11.21 -1.14 3.20
C VAL A 108 -10.21 -0.27 3.96
N LEU A 109 -9.01 -0.76 4.21
CA LEU A 109 -7.97 0.01 4.89
C LEU A 109 -7.59 1.27 4.10
N ILE A 110 -7.42 1.14 2.79
CA ILE A 110 -7.11 2.27 1.91
C ILE A 110 -8.22 3.32 1.96
N GLY A 111 -9.46 2.88 1.92
CA GLY A 111 -10.62 3.76 2.04
C GLY A 111 -10.69 4.46 3.40
N LEU A 112 -10.42 3.75 4.49
CA LEU A 112 -10.40 4.32 5.85
C LEU A 112 -9.28 5.34 6.00
N ILE A 113 -8.09 5.06 5.48
CA ILE A 113 -6.97 6.00 5.49
C ILE A 113 -7.35 7.26 4.71
N GLY A 114 -7.95 7.10 3.53
CA GLY A 114 -8.40 8.22 2.72
C GLY A 114 -9.44 9.07 3.45
N GLY A 115 -10.42 8.44 4.07
CA GLY A 115 -11.42 9.13 4.88
C GLY A 115 -10.79 9.93 6.02
N TRP A 116 -9.81 9.33 6.70
CA TRP A 116 -9.10 10.02 7.78
C TRP A 116 -8.32 11.23 7.28
N ILE A 117 -7.64 11.11 6.13
CA ILE A 117 -6.81 12.20 5.59
C ILE A 117 -7.65 13.34 5.01
N PHE A 118 -8.70 13.01 4.23
CA PHE A 118 -9.42 14.00 3.43
C PHE A 118 -10.66 14.57 4.12
N ILE A 119 -11.26 13.84 5.05
CA ILE A 119 -12.51 14.26 5.70
C ILE A 119 -12.25 14.78 7.11
N TRP A 120 -11.30 14.19 7.81
CA TRP A 120 -10.95 14.56 9.19
C TRP A 120 -9.97 15.78 9.28
#